data_d8544029955292f8ea0b10375a479d8e
#
_entry.id   d8544029955292f8ea0b10375a479d8e
#
_cell.length_a   1.000
_cell.length_b   1.000
_cell.length_c   1.000
_cell.angle_alpha   90.00
_cell.angle_beta   90.00
_cell.angle_gamma   90.00
#
_symmetry.space_group_name_H-M   'P 1'
#
loop_
_entity.id
_entity.type
_entity.pdbx_description
1 polymer ?
#
loop_
_entity_poly.entity_id
_entity_poly.type
_entity_poly.pdbx_seq_one_letter_code
_entity_poly.pdbx_strand_id
1 'polypeptide(L)'
;IKPLAGGEFDADLLAIVDPVEGWEAKDYVNKLGAFFEGHSIYKDKVRRYSHCVTIEYAGERRIDIAPCVRGRQWPDTYEVCNRASNTFETTAALDYTKWVIGRNGVAGGNDLKKVTRLLKYLRDIKTNFTRPSFLFTTLVGLQIHDWDKDTAAFADTPTCLKTVVGRLDDWLQMNADLPEIRNPVLRSDIQSRVWDQTKYSNFRGKINLYRGWIDEAYAEQDRDESIGKWQRIFGDNFA
;
A
#
# COMPACT_ATOMS: atom_id res chain seq x y z
N ILE A 1 5.16 -8.73 5.17
CA ILE A 1 6.29 -8.48 6.09
C ILE A 1 5.81 -8.84 7.47
N LYS A 2 6.58 -9.60 8.23
CA LYS A 2 6.29 -9.82 9.64
C LYS A 2 6.39 -8.45 10.33
N PRO A 3 5.39 -8.01 11.10
CA PRO A 3 5.49 -6.76 11.82
C PRO A 3 6.72 -6.77 12.75
N LEU A 4 7.28 -5.59 12.98
CA LEU A 4 8.23 -5.41 14.08
C LEU A 4 7.54 -5.79 15.41
N ALA A 5 8.32 -6.10 16.44
CA ALA A 5 7.76 -6.46 17.75
C ALA A 5 6.75 -5.40 18.22
N GLY A 6 5.52 -5.81 18.54
CA GLY A 6 4.41 -4.92 18.88
C GLY A 6 3.64 -4.34 17.68
N GLY A 7 3.92 -4.77 16.45
CA GLY A 7 3.18 -4.35 15.27
C GLY A 7 1.96 -5.24 14.98
N GLU A 8 0.87 -4.61 14.59
CA GLU A 8 -0.38 -5.30 14.20
C GLU A 8 -0.26 -5.97 12.83
N PHE A 9 -0.96 -7.09 12.68
CA PHE A 9 -1.10 -7.80 11.41
C PHE A 9 -2.55 -7.64 10.94
N ASP A 10 -2.77 -6.87 9.89
CA ASP A 10 -4.08 -6.64 9.31
C ASP A 10 -4.20 -7.24 7.89
N ALA A 11 -5.40 -7.72 7.59
CA ALA A 11 -5.79 -8.12 6.26
C ALA A 11 -7.07 -7.36 5.88
N ASP A 12 -7.01 -6.61 4.79
CA ASP A 12 -8.13 -5.86 4.23
C ASP A 12 -8.87 -6.69 3.18
N LEU A 13 -10.16 -6.86 3.34
CA LEU A 13 -11.03 -7.60 2.43
C LEU A 13 -12.21 -6.74 1.98
N LEU A 14 -12.60 -6.89 0.71
CA LEU A 14 -13.87 -6.38 0.21
C LEU A 14 -14.89 -7.53 0.17
N ALA A 15 -16.00 -7.37 0.89
CA ALA A 15 -17.17 -8.22 0.74
C ALA A 15 -18.06 -7.65 -0.36
N ILE A 16 -17.88 -8.14 -1.59
CA ILE A 16 -18.63 -7.66 -2.75
C ILE A 16 -20.03 -8.28 -2.73
N VAL A 17 -21.03 -7.42 -2.73
CA VAL A 17 -22.44 -7.80 -2.67
C VAL A 17 -23.25 -7.07 -3.74
N ASP A 18 -24.40 -7.64 -4.12
CA ASP A 18 -25.37 -6.96 -4.98
C ASP A 18 -26.18 -5.94 -4.18
N PRO A 19 -26.76 -4.91 -4.84
CA PRO A 19 -27.67 -3.98 -4.19
C PRO A 19 -28.89 -4.69 -3.60
N VAL A 20 -29.25 -4.32 -2.37
CA VAL A 20 -30.47 -4.81 -1.72
C VAL A 20 -31.46 -3.64 -1.68
N GLU A 21 -32.68 -3.86 -2.18
CA GLU A 21 -33.72 -2.85 -2.19
C GLU A 21 -34.03 -2.34 -0.78
N GLY A 22 -34.10 -1.01 -0.64
CA GLY A 22 -34.37 -0.36 0.64
C GLY A 22 -33.19 -0.29 1.61
N TRP A 23 -32.02 -0.85 1.27
CA TRP A 23 -30.85 -0.73 2.13
C TRP A 23 -30.06 0.54 1.85
N GLU A 24 -29.70 1.22 2.93
CA GLU A 24 -28.76 2.33 2.94
C GLU A 24 -27.32 1.83 3.22
N ALA A 25 -26.31 2.67 3.02
CA ALA A 25 -24.91 2.27 3.20
C ALA A 25 -24.61 1.74 4.62
N LYS A 26 -25.19 2.35 5.65
CA LYS A 26 -25.06 1.88 7.04
C LYS A 26 -25.59 0.48 7.25
N ASP A 27 -26.61 0.05 6.49
CA ASP A 27 -27.26 -1.25 6.69
C ASP A 27 -26.32 -2.39 6.29
N TYR A 28 -25.54 -2.23 5.22
CA TYR A 28 -24.56 -3.23 4.79
C TYR A 28 -23.52 -3.50 5.87
N VAL A 29 -22.95 -2.46 6.48
CA VAL A 29 -21.96 -2.61 7.56
C VAL A 29 -22.62 -3.23 8.81
N ASN A 30 -23.83 -2.76 9.17
CA ASN A 30 -24.54 -3.27 10.34
C ASN A 30 -24.95 -4.74 10.18
N LYS A 31 -25.47 -5.10 9.00
CA LYS A 31 -25.87 -6.52 8.72
C LYS A 31 -24.67 -7.44 8.68
N LEU A 32 -23.55 -7.01 8.07
CA LEU A 32 -22.30 -7.77 8.08
C LEU A 32 -21.80 -7.99 9.52
N GLY A 33 -21.82 -6.93 10.34
CA GLY A 33 -21.46 -7.04 11.76
C GLY A 33 -22.36 -8.00 12.52
N ALA A 34 -23.68 -7.87 12.35
CA ALA A 34 -24.65 -8.78 12.99
C ALA A 34 -24.48 -10.24 12.56
N PHE A 35 -24.13 -10.49 11.29
CA PHE A 35 -23.82 -11.83 10.81
C PHE A 35 -22.66 -12.47 11.60
N PHE A 36 -21.56 -11.78 11.77
CA PHE A 36 -20.42 -12.29 12.53
C PHE A 36 -20.68 -12.36 14.03
N GLU A 37 -21.43 -11.44 14.61
CA GLU A 37 -21.83 -11.45 16.02
C GLU A 37 -22.77 -12.62 16.34
N GLY A 38 -23.60 -13.03 15.38
CA GLY A 38 -24.45 -14.22 15.49
C GLY A 38 -23.68 -15.54 15.43
N HIS A 39 -22.41 -15.53 15.06
CA HIS A 39 -21.61 -16.73 14.91
C HIS A 39 -20.76 -16.99 16.16
N SER A 40 -20.89 -18.16 16.79
CA SER A 40 -20.28 -18.51 18.08
C SER A 40 -18.75 -18.27 18.14
N ILE A 41 -18.03 -18.45 17.00
CA ILE A 41 -16.58 -18.29 16.92
C ILE A 41 -16.16 -16.82 16.92
N TYR A 42 -17.01 -15.90 16.40
CA TYR A 42 -16.64 -14.52 16.14
C TYR A 42 -17.31 -13.50 17.06
N LYS A 43 -18.42 -13.84 17.74
CA LYS A 43 -19.29 -12.91 18.48
C LYS A 43 -18.55 -11.93 19.38
N ASP A 44 -17.51 -12.36 20.08
CA ASP A 44 -16.76 -11.55 21.03
C ASP A 44 -15.55 -10.80 20.39
N LYS A 45 -15.32 -11.02 19.09
CA LYS A 45 -14.17 -10.51 18.34
C LYS A 45 -14.53 -9.43 17.33
N VAL A 46 -15.82 -9.11 17.19
CA VAL A 46 -16.34 -8.20 16.18
C VAL A 46 -16.27 -6.75 16.65
N ARG A 47 -15.75 -5.87 15.80
CA ARG A 47 -15.84 -4.41 15.95
C ARG A 47 -16.37 -3.80 14.67
N ARG A 48 -17.20 -2.77 14.79
CA ARG A 48 -17.77 -2.05 13.63
C ARG A 48 -17.17 -0.67 13.54
N TYR A 49 -16.49 -0.41 12.44
CA TYR A 49 -15.96 0.90 12.09
C TYR A 49 -16.84 1.61 11.05
N SER A 50 -16.39 2.75 10.57
CA SER A 50 -17.14 3.51 9.57
C SER A 50 -17.30 2.75 8.25
N HIS A 51 -16.26 2.07 7.78
CA HIS A 51 -16.25 1.41 6.48
C HIS A 51 -16.16 -0.11 6.54
N CYS A 52 -15.86 -0.68 7.69
CA CYS A 52 -15.62 -2.13 7.80
C CYS A 52 -16.15 -2.73 9.10
N VAL A 53 -16.22 -4.04 9.08
CA VAL A 53 -16.33 -4.89 10.25
C VAL A 53 -14.98 -5.52 10.46
N THR A 54 -14.39 -5.33 11.64
CA THR A 54 -13.11 -5.92 12.03
C THR A 54 -13.33 -7.15 12.89
N ILE A 55 -12.60 -8.21 12.58
CA ILE A 55 -12.52 -9.41 13.41
C ILE A 55 -11.15 -9.44 14.05
N GLU A 56 -11.12 -9.33 15.39
CA GLU A 56 -9.90 -9.30 16.19
C GLU A 56 -9.51 -10.70 16.62
N TYR A 57 -8.27 -11.09 16.38
CA TYR A 57 -7.69 -12.36 16.82
C TYR A 57 -6.60 -12.14 17.86
N ALA A 58 -6.30 -13.16 18.63
CA ALA A 58 -5.17 -13.15 19.56
C ALA A 58 -3.86 -12.88 18.81
N GLY A 59 -2.92 -12.15 19.46
CA GLY A 59 -1.60 -11.86 18.92
C GLY A 59 -1.60 -10.72 17.89
N GLU A 60 -2.40 -9.68 18.12
CA GLU A 60 -2.41 -8.42 17.33
C GLU A 60 -2.75 -8.65 15.85
N ARG A 61 -3.59 -9.66 15.58
CA ARG A 61 -4.06 -9.96 14.21
C ARG A 61 -5.49 -9.51 14.05
N ARG A 62 -5.79 -8.86 12.95
CA ARG A 62 -7.16 -8.46 12.61
C ARG A 62 -7.45 -8.65 11.12
N ILE A 63 -8.73 -8.82 10.83
CA ILE A 63 -9.25 -8.86 9.47
C ILE A 63 -10.30 -7.76 9.36
N ASP A 64 -10.08 -6.81 8.48
CA ASP A 64 -10.99 -5.72 8.17
C ASP A 64 -11.79 -6.09 6.93
N ILE A 65 -13.12 -6.20 7.07
CA ILE A 65 -14.02 -6.61 5.99
C ILE A 65 -14.94 -5.43 5.66
N ALA A 66 -14.70 -4.80 4.52
CA ALA A 66 -15.50 -3.68 4.04
C ALA A 66 -16.60 -4.17 3.08
N PRO A 67 -17.89 -3.93 3.36
CA PRO A 67 -18.96 -4.16 2.41
C PRO A 67 -18.79 -3.26 1.20
N CYS A 68 -18.88 -3.85 0.01
CA CYS A 68 -18.71 -3.17 -1.26
C CYS A 68 -19.86 -3.56 -2.18
N VAL A 69 -20.71 -2.59 -2.54
CA VAL A 69 -21.87 -2.82 -3.42
C VAL A 69 -21.45 -2.64 -4.87
N ARG A 70 -21.74 -3.65 -5.70
CA ARG A 70 -21.47 -3.59 -7.14
C ARG A 70 -22.69 -3.18 -7.93
N GLY A 71 -22.53 -2.39 -8.98
CA GLY A 71 -23.57 -2.11 -9.97
C GLY A 71 -24.77 -1.32 -9.42
N ARG A 72 -24.63 -0.58 -8.31
CA ARG A 72 -25.75 0.17 -7.71
C ARG A 72 -26.20 1.35 -8.59
N GLN A 73 -25.28 2.15 -9.08
CA GLN A 73 -25.57 3.28 -9.96
C GLN A 73 -25.39 2.91 -11.43
N TRP A 74 -24.29 2.25 -11.76
CA TRP A 74 -23.92 1.85 -13.11
C TRP A 74 -23.32 0.44 -13.08
N PRO A 75 -23.52 -0.36 -14.13
CA PRO A 75 -22.82 -1.65 -14.29
C PRO A 75 -21.31 -1.45 -14.09
N ASP A 76 -20.65 -2.45 -13.52
CA ASP A 76 -19.20 -2.50 -13.27
C ASP A 76 -18.66 -1.41 -12.31
N THR A 77 -19.50 -0.67 -11.61
CA THR A 77 -19.09 0.23 -10.53
C THR A 77 -19.10 -0.48 -9.18
N TYR A 78 -18.21 -0.04 -8.31
CA TYR A 78 -18.07 -0.54 -6.96
C TYR A 78 -18.07 0.62 -5.96
N GLU A 79 -18.85 0.47 -4.88
CA GLU A 79 -18.99 1.50 -3.87
C GLU A 79 -18.83 0.89 -2.49
N VAL A 80 -17.85 1.36 -1.70
CA VAL A 80 -17.69 0.99 -0.30
C VAL A 80 -18.74 1.70 0.54
N CYS A 81 -19.28 0.99 1.51
CA CYS A 81 -20.32 1.52 2.39
C CYS A 81 -19.71 2.26 3.59
N ASN A 82 -20.05 3.53 3.77
CA ASN A 82 -19.68 4.30 4.95
C ASN A 82 -20.88 4.37 5.92
N ARG A 83 -20.77 3.66 7.04
CA ARG A 83 -21.80 3.61 8.07
C ARG A 83 -21.97 4.93 8.82
N ALA A 84 -20.88 5.68 9.03
CA ALA A 84 -20.88 6.88 9.86
C ALA A 84 -21.57 8.05 9.14
N SER A 85 -21.25 8.26 7.85
CA SER A 85 -21.89 9.29 7.01
C SER A 85 -23.14 8.78 6.30
N ASN A 86 -23.40 7.47 6.34
CA ASN A 86 -24.46 6.80 5.58
C ASN A 86 -24.37 7.05 4.07
N THR A 87 -23.18 7.00 3.52
CA THR A 87 -22.89 7.26 2.11
C THR A 87 -22.22 6.06 1.43
N PHE A 88 -22.47 5.92 0.13
CA PHE A 88 -21.73 5.02 -0.74
C PHE A 88 -20.57 5.78 -1.38
N GLU A 89 -19.38 5.26 -1.28
CA GLU A 89 -18.15 5.90 -1.74
C GLU A 89 -17.54 5.08 -2.89
N THR A 90 -17.42 5.68 -4.06
CA THR A 90 -16.84 5.00 -5.23
C THR A 90 -15.44 4.49 -4.95
N THR A 91 -15.18 3.25 -5.30
CA THR A 91 -13.87 2.63 -5.18
C THR A 91 -13.45 1.94 -6.47
N ALA A 92 -12.15 1.96 -6.74
CA ALA A 92 -11.52 1.22 -7.83
C ALA A 92 -10.50 0.19 -7.30
N ALA A 93 -10.75 -0.38 -6.12
CA ALA A 93 -9.80 -1.27 -5.45
C ALA A 93 -9.42 -2.49 -6.29
N LEU A 94 -10.38 -3.06 -7.04
CA LEU A 94 -10.12 -4.19 -7.95
C LEU A 94 -9.21 -3.78 -9.12
N ASP A 95 -9.48 -2.63 -9.74
CA ASP A 95 -8.67 -2.15 -10.85
C ASP A 95 -7.30 -1.67 -10.37
N TYR A 96 -7.21 -1.09 -9.17
CA TYR A 96 -5.93 -0.78 -8.54
C TYR A 96 -5.11 -2.06 -8.31
N THR A 97 -5.74 -3.12 -7.84
CA THR A 97 -5.08 -4.43 -7.67
C THR A 97 -4.57 -4.97 -9.01
N LYS A 98 -5.38 -4.91 -10.08
CA LYS A 98 -4.97 -5.30 -11.44
C LYS A 98 -3.80 -4.44 -11.93
N TRP A 99 -3.84 -3.13 -11.68
CA TRP A 99 -2.76 -2.21 -12.05
C TRP A 99 -1.44 -2.58 -11.35
N VAL A 100 -1.46 -2.83 -10.03
CA VAL A 100 -0.26 -3.26 -9.28
C VAL A 100 0.27 -4.61 -9.80
N ILE A 101 -0.62 -5.56 -10.09
CA ILE A 101 -0.25 -6.86 -10.66
C ILE A 101 0.38 -6.66 -12.06
N GLY A 102 -0.18 -5.78 -12.90
CA GLY A 102 0.38 -5.45 -14.21
C GLY A 102 1.79 -4.85 -14.10
N ARG A 103 1.99 -3.86 -13.22
CA ARG A 103 3.32 -3.28 -12.98
C ARG A 103 4.31 -4.32 -12.47
N ASN A 104 3.88 -5.21 -11.56
CA ASN A 104 4.72 -6.31 -11.09
C ASN A 104 5.05 -7.33 -12.19
N GLY A 105 4.13 -7.55 -13.13
CA GLY A 105 4.37 -8.40 -14.31
C GLY A 105 5.43 -7.82 -15.26
N VAL A 106 5.46 -6.50 -15.41
CA VAL A 106 6.50 -5.80 -16.20
C VAL A 106 7.87 -5.95 -15.55
N ALA A 107 7.96 -5.75 -14.24
CA ALA A 107 9.22 -5.91 -13.49
C ALA A 107 9.71 -7.37 -13.47
N GLY A 108 8.81 -8.36 -13.63
CA GLY A 108 9.16 -9.77 -13.53
C GLY A 108 9.44 -10.24 -12.11
N GLY A 109 9.68 -11.54 -11.93
CA GLY A 109 10.21 -12.14 -10.69
C GLY A 109 9.50 -11.83 -9.35
N ASN A 110 8.34 -11.18 -9.36
CA ASN A 110 7.70 -10.53 -8.22
C ASN A 110 8.54 -9.40 -7.58
N ASP A 111 9.47 -8.82 -8.30
CA ASP A 111 10.46 -7.90 -7.74
C ASP A 111 9.84 -6.57 -7.32
N LEU A 112 8.82 -6.06 -8.02
CA LEU A 112 8.07 -4.89 -7.53
C LEU A 112 7.43 -5.14 -6.16
N LYS A 113 6.83 -6.31 -5.94
CA LYS A 113 6.25 -6.67 -4.63
C LYS A 113 7.31 -6.78 -3.55
N LYS A 114 8.49 -7.37 -3.87
CA LYS A 114 9.61 -7.48 -2.95
C LYS A 114 10.16 -6.09 -2.59
N VAL A 115 10.42 -5.24 -3.59
CA VAL A 115 10.89 -3.86 -3.40
C VAL A 115 9.89 -3.04 -2.60
N THR A 116 8.60 -3.13 -2.91
CA THR A 116 7.56 -2.44 -2.13
C THR A 116 7.59 -2.86 -0.65
N ARG A 117 7.79 -4.15 -0.36
CA ARG A 117 7.93 -4.65 1.02
C ARG A 117 9.20 -4.16 1.68
N LEU A 118 10.34 -4.20 0.99
CA LEU A 118 11.61 -3.69 1.51
C LEU A 118 11.51 -2.20 1.87
N LEU A 119 10.91 -1.39 1.01
CA LEU A 119 10.73 0.03 1.27
C LEU A 119 9.73 0.32 2.40
N LYS A 120 8.66 -0.48 2.55
CA LYS A 120 7.78 -0.41 3.72
C LYS A 120 8.53 -0.80 5.01
N TYR A 121 9.36 -1.84 4.96
CA TYR A 121 10.19 -2.25 6.08
C TYR A 121 11.21 -1.16 6.45
N LEU A 122 11.88 -0.56 5.46
CA LEU A 122 12.77 0.59 5.67
C LEU A 122 12.07 1.73 6.42
N ARG A 123 10.84 2.09 5.99
CA ARG A 123 10.03 3.08 6.71
C ARG A 123 9.84 2.70 8.18
N ASP A 124 9.49 1.45 8.42
CA ASP A 124 9.10 0.98 9.75
C ASP A 124 10.30 0.92 10.70
N ILE A 125 11.49 0.56 10.22
CA ILE A 125 12.71 0.55 11.05
C ILE A 125 13.34 1.93 11.23
N LYS A 126 13.26 2.83 10.22
CA LYS A 126 13.85 4.17 10.31
C LYS A 126 12.95 5.17 11.02
N THR A 127 11.65 4.99 11.02
CA THR A 127 10.64 5.81 11.71
C THR A 127 10.76 7.33 11.48
N ASN A 128 11.46 7.75 10.42
CA ASN A 128 11.82 9.15 10.17
C ASN A 128 11.02 9.81 9.04
N PHE A 129 10.04 9.12 8.49
CA PHE A 129 9.02 9.65 7.60
C PHE A 129 7.74 8.82 7.71
N THR A 130 6.61 9.49 7.58
CA THR A 130 5.28 8.87 7.64
C THR A 130 4.55 9.02 6.32
N ARG A 131 3.86 7.99 5.90
CA ARG A 131 2.98 7.99 4.73
C ARG A 131 2.05 6.78 4.74
N PRO A 132 0.86 6.90 4.15
CA PRO A 132 -0.02 5.76 3.94
C PRO A 132 0.62 4.72 3.03
N SER A 133 0.38 3.45 3.33
CA SER A 133 0.96 2.33 2.57
C SER A 133 0.53 2.31 1.11
N PHE A 134 -0.72 2.70 0.82
CA PHE A 134 -1.23 2.72 -0.55
C PHE A 134 -0.57 3.81 -1.42
N LEU A 135 -0.39 5.04 -0.90
CA LEU A 135 0.32 6.12 -1.60
C LEU A 135 1.75 5.70 -1.98
N PHE A 136 2.43 5.00 -1.09
CA PHE A 136 3.76 4.50 -1.40
C PHE A 136 3.75 3.39 -2.46
N THR A 137 2.82 2.48 -2.39
CA THR A 137 2.65 1.46 -3.42
C THR A 137 2.40 2.12 -4.79
N THR A 138 1.59 3.19 -4.80
CA THR A 138 1.36 3.99 -6.02
C THR A 138 2.64 4.63 -6.52
N LEU A 139 3.37 5.36 -5.66
CA LEU A 139 4.62 6.03 -6.04
C LEU A 139 5.66 5.06 -6.61
N VAL A 140 5.82 3.90 -5.95
CA VAL A 140 6.72 2.83 -6.41
C VAL A 140 6.26 2.24 -7.73
N GLY A 141 4.96 1.94 -7.87
CA GLY A 141 4.40 1.37 -9.09
C GLY A 141 4.46 2.32 -10.30
N LEU A 142 4.39 3.64 -10.07
CA LEU A 142 4.54 4.65 -11.12
C LEU A 142 5.96 4.73 -11.71
N GLN A 143 6.96 4.17 -11.02
CA GLN A 143 8.33 4.10 -11.53
C GLN A 143 8.58 2.96 -12.52
N ILE A 144 7.56 2.13 -12.78
CA ILE A 144 7.64 1.03 -13.73
C ILE A 144 6.78 1.34 -14.93
N HIS A 145 7.37 1.32 -16.11
CA HIS A 145 6.74 1.68 -17.36
C HIS A 145 6.65 0.46 -18.29
N ASP A 146 5.72 0.45 -19.24
CA ASP A 146 5.50 -0.70 -20.11
C ASP A 146 6.72 -1.03 -20.99
N TRP A 147 7.54 -0.03 -21.34
CA TRP A 147 8.80 -0.21 -22.06
C TRP A 147 9.93 -0.83 -21.23
N ASP A 148 9.75 -1.00 -19.94
CA ASP A 148 10.75 -1.64 -19.06
C ASP A 148 10.72 -3.16 -19.15
N LYS A 149 9.70 -3.70 -19.81
CA LYS A 149 9.55 -5.15 -19.95
C LYS A 149 10.78 -5.76 -20.63
N ASP A 150 11.27 -6.83 -20.02
CA ASP A 150 12.44 -7.58 -20.50
C ASP A 150 13.75 -6.77 -20.56
N THR A 151 13.84 -5.66 -19.84
CA THR A 151 15.08 -4.88 -19.73
C THR A 151 15.91 -5.31 -18.51
N ALA A 152 17.21 -5.01 -18.54
CA ALA A 152 18.11 -5.26 -17.40
C ALA A 152 17.80 -4.42 -16.16
N ALA A 153 16.93 -3.40 -16.26
CA ALA A 153 16.55 -2.51 -15.15
C ALA A 153 15.86 -3.26 -13.98
N PHE A 154 15.35 -4.46 -14.23
CA PHE A 154 14.62 -5.30 -13.27
C PHE A 154 15.13 -6.75 -13.26
N ALA A 155 16.42 -6.97 -13.57
CA ALA A 155 17.01 -8.30 -13.67
C ALA A 155 16.94 -9.10 -12.35
N ASP A 156 17.01 -8.41 -11.23
CA ASP A 156 16.92 -8.99 -9.88
C ASP A 156 16.40 -7.96 -8.87
N THR A 157 16.16 -8.40 -7.64
CA THR A 157 15.59 -7.55 -6.59
C THR A 157 16.48 -6.34 -6.22
N PRO A 158 17.80 -6.45 -6.04
CA PRO A 158 18.69 -5.30 -5.81
C PRO A 158 18.67 -4.28 -6.95
N THR A 159 18.72 -4.74 -8.20
CA THR A 159 18.67 -3.89 -9.39
C THR A 159 17.31 -3.18 -9.51
N CYS A 160 16.22 -3.91 -9.26
CA CYS A 160 14.88 -3.34 -9.19
C CYS A 160 14.77 -2.27 -8.09
N LEU A 161 15.31 -2.52 -6.90
CA LEU A 161 15.30 -1.56 -5.79
C LEU A 161 16.04 -0.27 -6.17
N LYS A 162 17.27 -0.40 -6.69
CA LYS A 162 18.08 0.73 -7.15
C LYS A 162 17.36 1.54 -8.22
N THR A 163 16.82 0.87 -9.24
CA THR A 163 16.11 1.51 -10.36
C THR A 163 14.87 2.27 -9.87
N VAL A 164 14.03 1.62 -9.07
CA VAL A 164 12.79 2.23 -8.56
C VAL A 164 13.06 3.41 -7.66
N VAL A 165 14.01 3.29 -6.73
CA VAL A 165 14.35 4.39 -5.81
C VAL A 165 15.04 5.52 -6.54
N GLY A 166 15.92 5.23 -7.50
CA GLY A 166 16.56 6.23 -8.35
C GLY A 166 15.54 7.06 -9.12
N ARG A 167 14.62 6.41 -9.84
CA ARG A 167 13.56 7.09 -10.60
C ARG A 167 12.60 7.88 -9.70
N LEU A 168 12.24 7.31 -8.55
CA LEU A 168 11.40 7.99 -7.58
C LEU A 168 12.08 9.26 -7.06
N ASP A 169 13.37 9.18 -6.73
CA ASP A 169 14.13 10.35 -6.30
C ASP A 169 14.22 11.39 -7.40
N ASP A 170 14.59 10.99 -8.63
CA ASP A 170 14.64 11.91 -9.77
C ASP A 170 13.32 12.66 -9.95
N TRP A 171 12.19 11.94 -9.89
CA TRP A 171 10.86 12.55 -9.97
C TRP A 171 10.59 13.49 -8.78
N LEU A 172 10.93 13.10 -7.56
CA LEU A 172 10.76 13.94 -6.37
C LEU A 172 11.63 15.21 -6.45
N GLN A 173 12.87 15.11 -6.94
CA GLN A 173 13.75 16.27 -7.03
C GLN A 173 13.28 17.28 -8.09
N MET A 174 12.61 16.84 -9.15
CA MET A 174 11.97 17.71 -10.13
C MET A 174 10.71 18.42 -9.60
N ASN A 175 10.10 17.91 -8.52
CA ASN A 175 8.91 18.47 -7.90
C ASN A 175 9.24 19.01 -6.51
N ALA A 176 9.63 20.28 -6.39
CA ALA A 176 9.98 20.88 -5.10
C ALA A 176 8.75 21.08 -4.20
N ASP A 177 7.63 21.47 -4.80
CA ASP A 177 6.35 21.64 -4.15
C ASP A 177 5.54 20.35 -4.22
N LEU A 178 4.65 20.12 -3.24
CA LEU A 178 3.81 18.93 -3.16
C LEU A 178 2.93 18.82 -4.42
N PRO A 179 3.17 17.81 -5.27
CA PRO A 179 2.36 17.63 -6.47
C PRO A 179 1.06 16.89 -6.14
N GLU A 180 0.09 17.03 -7.03
CA GLU A 180 -1.13 16.24 -6.99
C GLU A 180 -0.86 14.81 -7.48
N ILE A 181 -0.77 13.87 -6.55
CA ILE A 181 -0.59 12.45 -6.85
C ILE A 181 -1.96 11.78 -6.85
N ARG A 182 -2.40 11.36 -8.02
CA ARG A 182 -3.71 10.71 -8.23
C ARG A 182 -3.58 9.20 -8.24
N ASN A 183 -4.67 8.55 -7.84
CA ASN A 183 -4.82 7.12 -8.05
C ASN A 183 -4.76 6.81 -9.56
N PRO A 184 -3.90 5.88 -10.01
CA PRO A 184 -3.68 5.60 -11.43
C PRO A 184 -4.92 5.08 -12.18
N VAL A 185 -5.90 4.53 -11.44
CA VAL A 185 -7.13 3.95 -12.02
C VAL A 185 -8.39 4.72 -11.62
N LEU A 186 -8.31 5.65 -10.67
CA LEU A 186 -9.43 6.49 -10.23
C LEU A 186 -8.94 7.94 -10.08
N ARG A 187 -8.98 8.71 -11.15
CA ARG A 187 -8.39 10.06 -11.18
C ARG A 187 -9.02 11.06 -10.21
N SER A 188 -10.24 10.83 -9.75
CA SER A 188 -10.90 11.65 -8.72
C SER A 188 -10.31 11.43 -7.32
N ASP A 189 -9.60 10.31 -7.09
CA ASP A 189 -8.93 10.03 -5.82
C ASP A 189 -7.52 10.65 -5.80
N ILE A 190 -7.41 11.79 -5.12
CA ILE A 190 -6.14 12.49 -4.90
C ILE A 190 -5.46 11.91 -3.68
N GLN A 191 -4.50 11.04 -3.90
CA GLN A 191 -3.83 10.32 -2.82
C GLN A 191 -2.87 11.19 -2.00
N SER A 192 -2.33 12.28 -2.59
CA SER A 192 -1.46 13.22 -1.89
C SER A 192 -2.17 14.13 -0.88
N ARG A 193 -3.52 14.13 -0.82
CA ARG A 193 -4.29 14.91 0.17
C ARG A 193 -3.93 14.62 1.65
N VAL A 194 -3.27 13.50 1.91
CA VAL A 194 -2.82 13.09 3.25
C VAL A 194 -1.48 13.74 3.65
N TRP A 195 -0.83 14.43 2.73
CA TRP A 195 0.42 15.17 2.96
C TRP A 195 0.16 16.67 3.06
N ASP A 196 0.98 17.33 3.81
CA ASP A 196 1.29 18.74 3.71
C ASP A 196 2.71 18.92 3.11
N GLN A 197 3.08 20.16 2.79
CA GLN A 197 4.39 20.48 2.21
C GLN A 197 5.55 20.02 3.11
N THR A 198 5.41 20.12 4.42
CA THR A 198 6.46 19.72 5.37
C THR A 198 6.71 18.20 5.32
N LYS A 199 5.64 17.40 5.37
CA LYS A 199 5.74 15.93 5.27
C LYS A 199 6.30 15.50 3.92
N TYR A 200 5.87 16.16 2.85
CA TYR A 200 6.38 15.90 1.51
C TYR A 200 7.87 16.22 1.38
N SER A 201 8.30 17.39 1.83
CA SER A 201 9.71 17.81 1.80
C SER A 201 10.60 16.87 2.61
N ASN A 202 10.13 16.43 3.79
CA ASN A 202 10.83 15.42 4.59
C ASN A 202 10.95 14.09 3.83
N PHE A 203 9.86 13.60 3.25
CA PHE A 203 9.86 12.37 2.45
C PHE A 203 10.85 12.47 1.28
N ARG A 204 10.80 13.56 0.53
CA ARG A 204 11.72 13.87 -0.58
C ARG A 204 13.18 13.79 -0.15
N GLY A 205 13.54 14.47 0.96
CA GLY A 205 14.90 14.43 1.49
C GLY A 205 15.34 13.04 1.97
N LYS A 206 14.41 12.24 2.54
CA LYS A 206 14.72 10.87 2.97
C LYS A 206 14.92 9.92 1.80
N ILE A 207 14.11 10.01 0.75
CA ILE A 207 14.32 9.17 -0.45
C ILE A 207 15.66 9.49 -1.11
N ASN A 208 16.04 10.78 -1.21
CA ASN A 208 17.36 11.17 -1.71
C ASN A 208 18.50 10.57 -0.89
N LEU A 209 18.42 10.64 0.43
CA LEU A 209 19.41 10.02 1.33
C LEU A 209 19.50 8.51 1.11
N TYR A 210 18.37 7.83 1.03
CA TYR A 210 18.35 6.36 0.87
C TYR A 210 18.78 5.91 -0.52
N ARG A 211 18.54 6.72 -1.57
CA ARG A 211 19.13 6.49 -2.88
C ARG A 211 20.65 6.42 -2.81
N GLY A 212 21.29 7.39 -2.18
CA GLY A 212 22.74 7.38 -2.01
C GLY A 212 23.24 6.12 -1.30
N TRP A 213 22.58 5.71 -0.21
CA TRP A 213 22.97 4.49 0.51
C TRP A 213 22.75 3.22 -0.30
N ILE A 214 21.68 3.14 -1.08
CA ILE A 214 21.39 2.00 -1.97
C ILE A 214 22.42 1.94 -3.09
N ASP A 215 22.79 3.07 -3.69
CA ASP A 215 23.81 3.14 -4.74
C ASP A 215 25.18 2.70 -4.21
N GLU A 216 25.58 3.15 -3.00
CA GLU A 216 26.79 2.73 -2.32
C GLU A 216 26.81 1.22 -2.04
N ALA A 217 25.70 0.67 -1.52
CA ALA A 217 25.58 -0.75 -1.18
C ALA A 217 25.57 -1.65 -2.43
N TYR A 218 24.89 -1.18 -3.50
CA TYR A 218 24.82 -1.90 -4.77
C TYR A 218 26.16 -1.95 -5.52
N ALA A 219 26.96 -0.88 -5.43
CA ALA A 219 28.26 -0.78 -6.11
C ALA A 219 29.39 -1.52 -5.38
N GLU A 220 29.19 -1.88 -4.11
CA GLU A 220 30.22 -2.52 -3.30
C GLU A 220 30.55 -3.94 -3.79
N GLN A 221 31.84 -4.19 -4.01
CA GLN A 221 32.36 -5.47 -4.51
C GLN A 221 32.75 -6.41 -3.38
N ASP A 222 33.22 -5.87 -2.26
CA ASP A 222 33.52 -6.67 -1.08
C ASP A 222 32.22 -7.12 -0.42
N ARG A 223 32.11 -8.42 -0.18
CA ARG A 223 30.88 -9.03 0.34
C ARG A 223 30.53 -8.55 1.75
N ASP A 224 31.52 -8.49 2.63
CA ASP A 224 31.28 -8.16 4.03
C ASP A 224 30.98 -6.67 4.19
N GLU A 225 31.69 -5.81 3.46
CA GLU A 225 31.38 -4.40 3.38
C GLU A 225 30.00 -4.14 2.75
N SER A 226 29.64 -4.88 1.69
CA SER A 226 28.33 -4.81 1.06
C SER A 226 27.22 -5.16 2.07
N ILE A 227 27.36 -6.25 2.81
CA ILE A 227 26.40 -6.62 3.87
C ILE A 227 26.28 -5.50 4.90
N GLY A 228 27.38 -4.93 5.37
CA GLY A 228 27.35 -3.81 6.32
C GLY A 228 26.61 -2.58 5.77
N LYS A 229 26.78 -2.24 4.49
CA LYS A 229 26.04 -1.16 3.82
C LYS A 229 24.54 -1.46 3.72
N TRP A 230 24.15 -2.69 3.38
CA TRP A 230 22.76 -3.10 3.39
C TRP A 230 22.16 -3.13 4.80
N GLN A 231 22.91 -3.52 5.83
CA GLN A 231 22.49 -3.44 7.23
C GLN A 231 22.26 -1.98 7.67
N ARG A 232 23.09 -1.04 7.21
CA ARG A 232 22.83 0.39 7.42
C ARG A 232 21.44 0.81 6.90
N ILE A 233 20.95 0.20 5.83
CA ILE A 233 19.65 0.50 5.22
C ILE A 233 18.52 -0.25 5.93
N PHE A 234 18.64 -1.58 6.07
CA PHE A 234 17.58 -2.49 6.48
C PHE A 234 17.71 -3.03 7.91
N GLY A 235 18.70 -2.57 8.68
CA GLY A 235 18.94 -3.01 10.05
C GLY A 235 19.80 -4.27 10.15
N ASP A 236 20.30 -4.56 11.35
CA ASP A 236 21.31 -5.59 11.63
C ASP A 236 20.84 -7.03 11.35
N ASN A 237 19.52 -7.24 11.22
CA ASN A 237 18.96 -8.54 10.86
C ASN A 237 19.06 -8.86 9.35
N PHE A 238 19.58 -7.95 8.55
CA PHE A 238 19.85 -8.21 7.14
C PHE A 238 21.11 -9.09 7.05
N ALA A 239 20.99 -10.26 6.40
CA ALA A 239 22.08 -11.23 6.21
C ALA A 239 22.08 -11.78 4.78
#